data_88b42023cae4bee4c03fe142d2150e32
#
_entry.id   88b42023cae4bee4c03fe142d2150e32
#
_cell.length_a   1.000
_cell.length_b   1.000
_cell.length_c   1.000
_cell.angle_alpha   90.00
_cell.angle_beta   90.00
_cell.angle_gamma   90.00
#
_symmetry.space_group_name_H-M   'P 1'
#
loop_
_entity.id
_entity.type
_entity.pdbx_description
1 polymer ?
#
loop_
_entity_poly.entity_id
_entity_poly.type
_entity_poly.pdbx_seq_one_letter_code
_entity_poly.pdbx_strand_id
1 'polypeptide(L)'
;MSNLFQSASAVLLLLAATAANAQDVERGRLLYETYCGDCHYPRVHQRPREKSVVKTLEDLRDVVALRAPMTKYAFTLDDREDIVAYLNRSHYKLSK
;
A
#
# COMPACT_ATOMS: atom_id res chain seq x y z
N MET A 1 -36.67 -0.90 24.49
CA MET A 1 -36.01 -2.12 24.00
C MET A 1 -35.54 -1.99 22.57
N SER A 2 -36.38 -1.49 21.65
CA SER A 2 -35.97 -1.34 20.24
C SER A 2 -34.78 -0.43 20.02
N ASN A 3 -34.58 0.61 20.85
CA ASN A 3 -33.49 1.56 20.72
C ASN A 3 -32.10 0.95 20.98
N LEU A 4 -32.03 -0.07 21.85
CA LEU A 4 -30.78 -0.76 22.15
C LEU A 4 -30.27 -1.57 20.96
N PHE A 5 -31.19 -2.24 20.26
CA PHE A 5 -30.82 -3.01 19.07
C PHE A 5 -30.37 -2.12 17.91
N GLN A 6 -31.02 -0.98 17.73
CA GLN A 6 -30.64 -0.02 16.68
C GLN A 6 -29.27 0.56 16.92
N SER A 7 -28.92 0.89 18.15
CA SER A 7 -27.58 1.42 18.51
C SER A 7 -26.46 0.39 18.22
N ALA A 8 -26.68 -0.87 18.56
CA ALA A 8 -25.70 -1.93 18.33
C ALA A 8 -25.45 -2.13 16.83
N SER A 9 -26.49 -2.10 16.01
CA SER A 9 -26.34 -2.24 14.55
C SER A 9 -25.56 -1.09 13.94
N ALA A 10 -25.78 0.14 14.39
CA ALA A 10 -25.06 1.31 13.90
C ALA A 10 -23.54 1.22 14.20
N VAL A 11 -23.16 0.76 15.39
CA VAL A 11 -21.76 0.59 15.78
C VAL A 11 -21.08 -0.46 14.90
N LEU A 12 -21.72 -1.58 14.63
CA LEU A 12 -21.18 -2.63 13.77
C LEU A 12 -20.94 -2.14 12.34
N LEU A 13 -21.83 -1.34 11.79
CA LEU A 13 -21.69 -0.78 10.45
C LEU A 13 -20.50 0.18 10.37
N LEU A 14 -20.28 1.01 11.38
CA LEU A 14 -19.14 1.93 11.43
C LEU A 14 -17.81 1.19 11.47
N LEU A 15 -17.71 0.12 12.27
CA LEU A 15 -16.50 -0.70 12.34
C LEU A 15 -16.20 -1.38 11.01
N ALA A 16 -17.21 -1.92 10.34
CA ALA A 16 -17.04 -2.54 9.04
C ALA A 16 -16.55 -1.54 7.98
N ALA A 17 -17.11 -0.32 7.96
CA ALA A 17 -16.69 0.72 7.03
C ALA A 17 -15.24 1.15 7.25
N THR A 18 -14.80 1.27 8.52
CA THR A 18 -13.42 1.61 8.86
C THR A 18 -12.45 0.53 8.38
N ALA A 19 -12.77 -0.75 8.58
CA ALA A 19 -11.93 -1.86 8.14
C ALA A 19 -11.80 -1.94 6.62
N ALA A 20 -12.85 -1.58 5.88
CA ALA A 20 -12.85 -1.63 4.41
C ALA A 20 -11.88 -0.64 3.76
N ASN A 21 -11.47 0.42 4.49
CA ASN A 21 -10.56 1.45 3.98
C ASN A 21 -9.11 1.25 4.40
N ALA A 22 -8.80 0.18 5.14
CA ALA A 22 -7.43 -0.09 5.58
C ALA A 22 -6.58 -0.61 4.44
N GLN A 23 -5.35 -0.11 4.34
CA GLN A 23 -4.36 -0.62 3.41
C GLN A 23 -3.91 -2.02 3.84
N ASP A 24 -3.65 -2.89 2.87
CA ASP A 24 -3.25 -4.27 3.10
C ASP A 24 -1.78 -4.46 2.73
N VAL A 25 -0.91 -4.43 3.74
CA VAL A 25 0.54 -4.58 3.57
C VAL A 25 0.90 -5.97 3.03
N GLU A 26 0.24 -7.01 3.50
CA GLU A 26 0.51 -8.37 3.07
C GLU A 26 0.09 -8.59 1.61
N ARG A 27 -1.06 -8.04 1.22
CA ARG A 27 -1.48 -8.07 -0.18
C ARG A 27 -0.50 -7.29 -1.05
N GLY A 28 -0.02 -6.16 -0.57
CA GLY A 28 1.01 -5.37 -1.25
C GLY A 28 2.30 -6.15 -1.46
N ARG A 29 2.72 -6.93 -0.46
CA ARG A 29 3.88 -7.81 -0.57
C ARG A 29 3.69 -8.83 -1.69
N LEU A 30 2.54 -9.50 -1.71
CA LEU A 30 2.24 -10.51 -2.73
C LEU A 30 2.22 -9.92 -4.13
N LEU A 31 1.59 -8.77 -4.30
CA LEU A 31 1.55 -8.09 -5.60
C LEU A 31 2.95 -7.65 -6.04
N TYR A 32 3.73 -7.09 -5.14
CA TYR A 32 5.09 -6.65 -5.46
C TYR A 32 5.98 -7.83 -5.85
N GLU A 33 6.01 -8.87 -5.05
CA GLU A 33 6.85 -10.04 -5.32
C GLU A 33 6.44 -10.74 -6.61
N THR A 34 5.15 -10.81 -6.91
CA THR A 34 4.64 -11.50 -8.10
C THR A 34 4.95 -10.73 -9.38
N TYR A 35 4.79 -9.40 -9.38
CA TYR A 35 4.82 -8.62 -10.62
C TYR A 35 6.01 -7.68 -10.74
N CYS A 36 6.63 -7.28 -9.65
CA CYS A 36 7.69 -6.28 -9.64
C CYS A 36 9.06 -6.85 -9.25
N GLY A 37 9.08 -7.91 -8.46
CA GLY A 37 10.30 -8.39 -7.81
C GLY A 37 11.39 -8.91 -8.75
N ASP A 38 11.00 -9.46 -9.89
CA ASP A 38 11.94 -10.08 -10.81
C ASP A 38 12.94 -9.09 -11.42
N CYS A 39 12.56 -7.82 -11.55
CA CYS A 39 13.38 -6.83 -12.25
C CYS A 39 14.36 -6.10 -11.31
N HIS A 40 13.96 -5.80 -10.08
CA HIS A 40 14.68 -4.85 -9.25
C HIS A 40 14.92 -5.29 -7.80
N TYR A 41 14.25 -6.31 -7.35
CA TYR A 41 14.30 -6.70 -5.95
C TYR A 41 15.61 -7.43 -5.62
N PRO A 42 16.26 -7.12 -4.50
CA PRO A 42 15.93 -6.06 -3.53
C PRO A 42 16.75 -4.78 -3.72
N ARG A 43 17.64 -4.76 -4.69
CA ARG A 43 18.71 -3.78 -4.82
C ARG A 43 18.25 -2.33 -4.92
N VAL A 44 17.21 -2.08 -5.70
CA VAL A 44 16.74 -0.72 -5.98
C VAL A 44 16.26 -0.02 -4.70
N HIS A 45 15.79 -0.78 -3.72
CA HIS A 45 15.26 -0.22 -2.47
C HIS A 45 16.30 -0.09 -1.36
N GLN A 46 17.54 -0.54 -1.61
CA GLN A 46 18.62 -0.54 -0.62
C GLN A 46 19.61 0.61 -0.81
N ARG A 47 19.31 1.56 -1.67
CA ARG A 47 20.18 2.72 -1.88
C ARG A 47 20.24 3.59 -0.63
N PRO A 48 21.41 4.20 -0.32
CA PRO A 48 21.49 5.18 0.74
C PRO A 48 20.45 6.29 0.54
N ARG A 49 19.90 6.79 1.65
CA ARG A 49 18.80 7.76 1.60
C ARG A 49 19.14 8.99 0.78
N GLU A 50 20.37 9.49 0.85
CA GLU A 50 20.81 10.67 0.11
C GLU A 50 20.90 10.44 -1.40
N LYS A 51 20.99 9.18 -1.85
CA LYS A 51 21.04 8.80 -3.27
C LYS A 51 19.69 8.33 -3.78
N SER A 52 18.71 8.17 -2.91
CA SER A 52 17.38 7.70 -3.30
C SER A 52 16.55 8.83 -3.87
N VAL A 53 15.81 8.54 -4.93
CA VAL A 53 14.82 9.48 -5.48
C VAL A 53 13.56 9.51 -4.61
N VAL A 54 13.37 8.52 -3.75
CA VAL A 54 12.22 8.42 -2.86
C VAL A 54 12.58 9.02 -1.51
N LYS A 55 12.02 10.18 -1.21
CA LYS A 55 12.24 10.89 0.05
C LYS A 55 10.97 11.10 0.85
N THR A 56 9.82 10.99 0.22
CA THR A 56 8.51 11.16 0.84
C THR A 56 7.57 10.04 0.39
N LEU A 57 6.44 9.87 1.09
CA LEU A 57 5.41 8.93 0.64
C LEU A 57 4.85 9.31 -0.73
N GLU A 58 4.75 10.60 -1.01
CA GLU A 58 4.32 11.05 -2.34
C GLU A 58 5.31 10.62 -3.41
N ASP A 59 6.61 10.75 -3.16
CA ASP A 59 7.64 10.26 -4.08
C ASP A 59 7.48 8.75 -4.33
N LEU A 60 7.21 7.99 -3.27
CA LEU A 60 7.03 6.54 -3.39
C LEU A 60 5.79 6.21 -4.23
N ARG A 61 4.68 6.92 -4.01
CA ARG A 61 3.48 6.75 -4.82
C ARG A 61 3.73 7.06 -6.29
N ASP A 62 4.48 8.11 -6.57
CA ASP A 62 4.82 8.51 -7.93
C ASP A 62 5.67 7.45 -8.63
N VAL A 63 6.67 6.90 -7.93
CA VAL A 63 7.52 5.85 -8.50
C VAL A 63 6.71 4.59 -8.78
N VAL A 64 5.84 4.18 -7.86
CA VAL A 64 4.98 3.01 -8.06
C VAL A 64 4.05 3.24 -9.25
N ALA A 65 3.44 4.41 -9.36
CA ALA A 65 2.57 4.75 -10.49
C ALA A 65 3.31 4.75 -11.82
N LEU A 66 4.55 5.21 -11.83
CA LEU A 66 5.38 5.24 -13.04
C LEU A 66 5.81 3.84 -13.48
N ARG A 67 6.13 2.97 -12.53
CA ARG A 67 6.65 1.62 -12.81
C ARG A 67 5.56 0.58 -13.04
N ALA A 68 4.38 0.75 -12.46
CA ALA A 68 3.29 -0.22 -12.58
C ALA A 68 2.95 -0.62 -14.01
N PRO A 69 2.85 0.31 -14.99
CA PRO A 69 2.54 -0.07 -16.37
C PRO A 69 3.61 -0.96 -17.02
N MET A 70 4.85 -0.90 -16.53
CA MET A 70 5.94 -1.68 -17.09
C MET A 70 5.83 -3.17 -16.80
N THR A 71 5.01 -3.56 -15.81
CA THR A 71 4.78 -4.95 -15.46
C THR A 71 3.76 -5.63 -16.38
N LYS A 72 3.01 -4.86 -17.15
CA LYS A 72 1.89 -5.33 -17.98
C LYS A 72 0.70 -5.86 -17.20
N TYR A 73 0.70 -5.75 -15.89
CA TYR A 73 -0.44 -6.07 -15.04
C TYR A 73 -1.25 -4.80 -14.79
N ALA A 74 -2.57 -4.91 -14.84
CA ALA A 74 -3.47 -3.75 -14.68
C ALA A 74 -3.75 -3.52 -13.19
N PHE A 75 -2.83 -2.85 -12.51
CA PHE A 75 -3.00 -2.49 -11.10
C PHE A 75 -4.10 -1.45 -10.92
N THR A 76 -4.99 -1.69 -9.95
CA THR A 76 -5.93 -0.66 -9.51
C THR A 76 -5.21 0.34 -8.61
N LEU A 77 -5.87 1.45 -8.29
CA LEU A 77 -5.33 2.41 -7.31
C LEU A 77 -5.12 1.73 -5.95
N ASP A 78 -6.07 0.91 -5.52
CA ASP A 78 -5.95 0.17 -4.25
C ASP A 78 -4.76 -0.78 -4.27
N ASP A 79 -4.53 -1.47 -5.38
CA ASP A 79 -3.35 -2.33 -5.55
C ASP A 79 -2.06 -1.55 -5.35
N ARG A 80 -1.95 -0.38 -5.98
CA ARG A 80 -0.76 0.46 -5.86
C ARG A 80 -0.58 0.98 -4.44
N GLU A 81 -1.65 1.37 -3.78
CA GLU A 81 -1.56 1.83 -2.39
C GLU A 81 -1.13 0.71 -1.45
N ASP A 82 -1.56 -0.52 -1.69
CA ASP A 82 -1.10 -1.67 -0.91
C ASP A 82 0.40 -1.93 -1.14
N ILE A 83 0.86 -1.80 -2.38
CA ILE A 83 2.29 -1.93 -2.71
C ILE A 83 3.09 -0.82 -2.03
N VAL A 84 2.62 0.41 -2.06
CA VAL A 84 3.27 1.54 -1.38
C VAL A 84 3.38 1.27 0.12
N ALA A 85 2.32 0.80 0.74
CA ALA A 85 2.32 0.48 2.18
C ALA A 85 3.35 -0.60 2.51
N TYR A 86 3.42 -1.64 1.69
CA TYR A 86 4.41 -2.70 1.86
C TYR A 86 5.84 -2.18 1.71
N LEU A 87 6.12 -1.45 0.64
CA LEU A 87 7.47 -0.92 0.38
C LEU A 87 7.90 0.05 1.48
N ASN A 88 6.98 0.90 1.93
CA ASN A 88 7.29 1.83 2.99
C ASN A 88 7.61 1.11 4.30
N ARG A 89 6.80 0.12 4.66
CA ARG A 89 7.01 -0.64 5.88
C ARG A 89 8.31 -1.44 5.85
N SER A 90 8.65 -2.02 4.70
CA SER A 90 9.77 -2.93 4.56
C SER A 90 11.10 -2.22 4.32
N HIS A 91 11.10 -1.13 3.55
CA HIS A 91 12.32 -0.51 3.04
C HIS A 91 12.48 0.96 3.37
N TYR A 92 11.48 1.78 3.06
CA TYR A 92 11.65 3.24 3.11
C TYR A 92 11.38 3.83 4.48
N LYS A 93 10.39 3.35 5.19
CA LYS A 93 10.03 3.78 6.58
C LYS A 93 9.81 5.28 6.68
N LEU A 94 9.08 5.82 5.73
CA LEU A 94 8.76 7.24 5.66
C LEU A 94 7.54 7.56 6.51
N SER A 95 7.55 8.72 7.15
CA SER A 95 6.41 9.19 7.94
C SER A 95 5.46 10.05 7.12
N LYS A 96 5.93 10.57 6.00
CA LYS A 96 5.15 11.42 5.08
C LYS A 96 5.49 11.14 3.63
#